data_43f5a18d416706cd15dcbf279e7b4e60
#
_entry.id   43f5a18d416706cd15dcbf279e7b4e60
#
_cell.length_a   1.000
_cell.length_b   1.000
_cell.length_c   1.000
_cell.angle_alpha   90.00
_cell.angle_beta   90.00
_cell.angle_gamma   90.00
#
_symmetry.space_group_name_H-M   'P 1'
#
loop_
_entity.id
_entity.type
_entity.pdbx_description
1 polymer ?
#
loop_
_entity_poly.entity_id
_entity_poly.type
_entity_poly.pdbx_seq_one_letter_code
_entity_poly.pdbx_strand_id
1 'polypeptide(L)'
;MTPSNPHSSDRFAVELLQSRQLGRKFANALAQPMAFKSRPLHRFEAGFSLFKAGDRVTQLPYVMSGRLDAVVHVPGVQGGQIVPISFRAGEMAFLSYLFNQLPSGSDLVVGEPSTIQWLPLKDIEACLLNDQGLLLMLVRFLGQRLREVQARERSWAARGVQTRLCAGLSRMAADLPKRSDGRAVVVATHEQIAASCGIEPNRIVLGCSSAAALSSHLRRSFMRAE
;
A
#
# COMPACT_ATOMS: atom_id res chain seq x y z
N MET A 1 15.75 -6.84 -29.75
CA MET A 1 15.74 -6.62 -28.28
C MET A 1 15.72 -5.12 -28.06
N THR A 2 14.55 -4.55 -27.77
CA THR A 2 14.44 -3.11 -27.42
C THR A 2 14.93 -2.94 -25.97
N PRO A 3 15.83 -1.97 -25.70
CA PRO A 3 16.32 -1.73 -24.35
C PRO A 3 15.13 -1.35 -23.45
N SER A 4 14.98 -2.06 -22.32
CA SER A 4 14.01 -1.72 -21.28
C SER A 4 14.33 -0.33 -20.77
N ASN A 5 13.39 0.60 -20.95
CA ASN A 5 13.51 1.99 -20.54
C ASN A 5 13.66 2.06 -18.99
N PRO A 6 14.83 2.43 -18.45
CA PRO A 6 15.07 2.45 -17.00
C PRO A 6 14.19 3.46 -16.24
N HIS A 7 13.52 4.38 -16.95
CA HIS A 7 12.67 5.40 -16.35
C HIS A 7 11.29 4.90 -15.87
N SER A 8 10.90 3.64 -16.16
CA SER A 8 9.57 3.17 -15.78
C SER A 8 9.44 2.83 -14.29
N SER A 9 10.50 2.28 -13.66
CA SER A 9 10.50 1.90 -12.24
C SER A 9 10.47 3.13 -11.31
N ASP A 10 11.16 4.21 -11.67
CA ASP A 10 11.20 5.45 -10.89
C ASP A 10 9.84 6.14 -10.86
N ARG A 11 9.09 6.07 -11.96
CA ARG A 11 7.77 6.69 -12.06
C ARG A 11 6.76 6.09 -11.09
N PHE A 12 6.80 4.77 -10.84
CA PHE A 12 5.90 4.11 -9.89
C PHE A 12 6.18 4.54 -8.45
N ALA A 13 7.45 4.66 -8.08
CA ALA A 13 7.84 5.12 -6.75
C ALA A 13 7.40 6.58 -6.53
N VAL A 14 7.53 7.43 -7.55
CA VAL A 14 7.10 8.84 -7.49
C VAL A 14 5.59 8.95 -7.28
N GLU A 15 4.76 8.23 -8.05
CA GLU A 15 3.31 8.26 -7.90
C GLU A 15 2.86 7.78 -6.52
N LEU A 16 3.49 6.72 -5.99
CA LEU A 16 3.22 6.23 -4.63
C LEU A 16 3.56 7.27 -3.58
N LEU A 17 4.76 7.87 -3.63
CA LEU A 17 5.20 8.86 -2.64
C LEU A 17 4.31 10.11 -2.67
N GLN A 18 3.93 10.59 -3.85
CA GLN A 18 3.00 11.71 -4.00
C GLN A 18 1.62 11.38 -3.41
N SER A 19 1.09 10.18 -3.70
CA SER A 19 -0.17 9.72 -3.15
C SER A 19 -0.13 9.70 -1.61
N ARG A 20 0.92 9.14 -1.02
CA ARG A 20 1.09 9.09 0.44
C ARG A 20 1.25 10.47 1.06
N GLN A 21 2.02 11.36 0.43
CA GLN A 21 2.17 12.73 0.91
C GLN A 21 0.82 13.47 0.96
N LEU A 22 0.00 13.34 -0.07
CA LEU A 22 -1.34 13.94 -0.11
C LEU A 22 -2.27 13.28 0.91
N GLY A 23 -2.24 11.96 1.05
CA GLY A 23 -3.03 11.24 2.05
C GLY A 23 -2.71 11.66 3.49
N ARG A 24 -1.42 11.80 3.82
CA ARG A 24 -0.97 12.29 5.13
C ARG A 24 -1.35 13.76 5.37
N LYS A 25 -1.22 14.62 4.36
CA LYS A 25 -1.68 16.03 4.46
C LYS A 25 -3.18 16.10 4.74
N PHE A 26 -3.97 15.31 4.05
CA PHE A 26 -5.41 15.21 4.27
C PHE A 26 -5.73 14.70 5.68
N ALA A 27 -5.12 13.60 6.13
CA ALA A 27 -5.33 13.05 7.47
C ALA A 27 -4.93 14.04 8.57
N ASN A 28 -3.82 14.76 8.40
CA ASN A 28 -3.39 15.81 9.34
C ASN A 28 -4.37 16.98 9.38
N ALA A 29 -4.95 17.37 8.25
CA ALA A 29 -5.97 18.43 8.22
C ALA A 29 -7.25 18.00 8.93
N LEU A 30 -7.63 16.72 8.89
CA LEU A 30 -8.75 16.15 9.63
C LEU A 30 -8.47 15.99 11.14
N ALA A 31 -7.22 15.93 11.56
CA ALA A 31 -6.84 15.57 12.93
C ALA A 31 -7.40 16.54 13.98
N GLN A 32 -7.48 17.85 13.66
CA GLN A 32 -8.01 18.85 14.56
C GLN A 32 -9.54 18.80 14.67
N PRO A 33 -10.32 18.94 13.57
CA PRO A 33 -11.77 18.89 13.64
C PRO A 33 -12.31 17.55 14.14
N MET A 34 -11.60 16.45 13.91
CA MET A 34 -11.98 15.11 14.36
C MET A 34 -11.45 14.76 15.74
N ALA A 35 -10.74 15.67 16.42
CA ALA A 35 -10.18 15.48 17.76
C ALA A 35 -9.39 14.16 17.91
N PHE A 36 -8.46 13.87 16.99
CA PHE A 36 -7.68 12.60 16.99
C PHE A 36 -7.00 12.36 18.34
N LYS A 37 -6.47 13.41 19.01
CA LYS A 37 -5.74 13.28 20.27
C LYS A 37 -6.57 12.67 21.42
N SER A 38 -7.89 12.81 21.38
CA SER A 38 -8.79 12.30 22.42
C SER A 38 -9.40 10.95 22.11
N ARG A 39 -9.15 10.39 20.91
CA ARG A 39 -9.70 9.10 20.49
C ARG A 39 -8.87 7.93 21.03
N PRO A 40 -9.51 6.81 21.41
CA PRO A 40 -8.81 5.65 21.92
C PRO A 40 -7.88 5.04 20.87
N LEU A 41 -6.76 4.49 21.35
CA LEU A 41 -5.79 3.76 20.56
C LEU A 41 -6.06 2.26 20.66
N HIS A 42 -6.08 1.57 19.53
CA HIS A 42 -6.26 0.13 19.43
C HIS A 42 -5.00 -0.50 18.84
N ARG A 43 -4.48 -1.54 19.50
CA ARG A 43 -3.29 -2.27 19.06
C ARG A 43 -3.69 -3.61 18.48
N PHE A 44 -3.06 -4.00 17.39
CA PHE A 44 -3.31 -5.26 16.69
C PHE A 44 -1.99 -5.88 16.26
N GLU A 45 -1.91 -7.19 16.40
CA GLU A 45 -0.78 -7.99 15.94
C GLU A 45 -0.86 -8.24 14.43
N ALA A 46 0.29 -8.53 13.82
CA ALA A 46 0.36 -8.89 12.39
C ALA A 46 -0.52 -10.12 12.09
N GLY A 47 -1.20 -10.09 10.95
CA GLY A 47 -2.14 -11.13 10.52
C GLY A 47 -3.57 -10.94 11.01
N PHE A 48 -3.85 -10.00 11.91
CA PHE A 48 -5.22 -9.73 12.34
C PHE A 48 -6.03 -9.09 11.20
N SER A 49 -7.25 -9.60 10.95
CA SER A 49 -8.15 -9.03 9.94
C SER A 49 -9.07 -7.98 10.59
N LEU A 50 -8.94 -6.74 10.14
CA LEU A 50 -9.80 -5.62 10.59
C LEU A 50 -11.14 -5.60 9.87
N PHE A 51 -11.15 -5.96 8.57
CA PHE A 51 -12.33 -6.12 7.72
C PHE A 51 -12.10 -7.31 6.78
N LYS A 52 -13.19 -7.96 6.42
CA LYS A 52 -13.22 -8.96 5.34
C LYS A 52 -13.92 -8.39 4.11
N ALA A 53 -13.63 -8.93 2.95
CA ALA A 53 -14.38 -8.64 1.73
C ALA A 53 -15.86 -8.96 1.96
N GLY A 54 -16.74 -8.03 1.61
CA GLY A 54 -18.17 -8.10 1.89
C GLY A 54 -18.61 -7.39 3.17
N ASP A 55 -17.71 -7.06 4.08
CA ASP A 55 -18.06 -6.34 5.31
C ASP A 55 -18.52 -4.92 5.01
N ARG A 56 -19.50 -4.44 5.81
CA ARG A 56 -19.93 -3.04 5.75
C ARG A 56 -18.93 -2.16 6.49
N VAL A 57 -18.32 -1.22 5.77
CA VAL A 57 -17.38 -0.26 6.35
C VAL A 57 -18.18 0.88 6.99
N THR A 58 -18.13 1.02 8.31
CA THR A 58 -18.78 2.10 9.07
C THR A 58 -17.79 3.04 9.75
N GLN A 59 -16.52 2.61 9.84
CA GLN A 59 -15.42 3.34 10.44
C GLN A 59 -14.18 3.15 9.59
N LEU A 60 -13.33 4.17 9.52
CA LEU A 60 -12.05 4.09 8.84
C LEU A 60 -10.90 4.04 9.85
N PRO A 61 -9.91 3.14 9.67
CA PRO A 61 -8.75 3.13 10.53
C PRO A 61 -7.74 4.18 10.07
N TYR A 62 -7.35 5.05 11.00
CA TYR A 62 -6.20 5.91 10.88
C TYR A 62 -4.98 5.20 11.49
N VAL A 63 -3.93 5.03 10.73
CA VAL A 63 -2.73 4.30 11.13
C VAL A 63 -1.81 5.24 11.91
N MET A 64 -1.66 4.98 13.22
CA MET A 64 -0.72 5.71 14.08
C MET A 64 0.70 5.15 13.95
N SER A 65 0.83 3.82 13.86
CA SER A 65 2.09 3.10 13.65
C SER A 65 1.84 1.76 12.98
N GLY A 66 2.85 1.19 12.35
CA GLY A 66 2.78 -0.10 11.65
C GLY A 66 2.27 -0.01 10.22
N ARG A 67 1.64 -1.09 9.73
CA ARG A 67 1.16 -1.21 8.36
C ARG A 67 -0.14 -2.01 8.29
N LEU A 68 -1.09 -1.53 7.50
CA LEU A 68 -2.29 -2.26 7.10
C LEU A 68 -2.22 -2.56 5.60
N ASP A 69 -2.59 -3.76 5.20
CA ASP A 69 -2.58 -4.23 3.82
C ASP A 69 -4.02 -4.53 3.37
N ALA A 70 -4.47 -3.92 2.26
CA ALA A 70 -5.66 -4.37 1.57
C ALA A 70 -5.30 -5.64 0.78
N VAL A 71 -6.00 -6.73 1.04
CA VAL A 71 -5.75 -8.03 0.44
C VAL A 71 -6.94 -8.42 -0.44
N VAL A 72 -6.66 -8.75 -1.70
CA VAL A 72 -7.66 -9.25 -2.65
C VAL A 72 -7.34 -10.71 -2.97
N HIS A 73 -8.33 -11.57 -2.82
CA HIS A 73 -8.23 -12.98 -3.19
C HIS A 73 -8.43 -13.15 -4.69
N VAL A 74 -7.53 -13.89 -5.33
CA VAL A 74 -7.59 -14.14 -6.78
C VAL A 74 -8.46 -15.37 -7.04
N PRO A 75 -9.59 -15.21 -7.76
CA PRO A 75 -10.45 -16.34 -8.08
C PRO A 75 -9.71 -17.44 -8.86
N GLY A 76 -9.99 -18.70 -8.54
CA GLY A 76 -9.43 -19.85 -9.25
C GLY A 76 -7.97 -20.19 -8.94
N VAL A 77 -7.31 -19.45 -8.08
CA VAL A 77 -5.94 -19.74 -7.61
C VAL A 77 -5.98 -20.04 -6.12
N GLN A 78 -5.74 -21.30 -5.76
CA GLN A 78 -5.73 -21.71 -4.36
C GLN A 78 -4.64 -20.93 -3.60
N GLY A 79 -5.04 -20.18 -2.56
CA GLY A 79 -4.15 -19.33 -1.79
C GLY A 79 -3.64 -18.08 -2.55
N GLY A 80 -4.16 -17.80 -3.77
CA GLY A 80 -3.77 -16.64 -4.54
C GLY A 80 -4.26 -15.35 -3.88
N GLN A 81 -3.32 -14.51 -3.48
CA GLN A 81 -3.58 -13.20 -2.88
C GLN A 81 -2.73 -12.13 -3.55
N ILE A 82 -3.29 -10.94 -3.69
CA ILE A 82 -2.54 -9.75 -4.09
C ILE A 82 -2.76 -8.65 -3.05
N VAL A 83 -1.73 -7.84 -2.83
CA VAL A 83 -1.78 -6.65 -1.97
C VAL A 83 -1.73 -5.41 -2.86
N PRO A 84 -2.89 -4.95 -3.33
CA PRO A 84 -2.94 -3.78 -4.18
C PRO A 84 -2.52 -2.50 -3.46
N ILE A 85 -2.80 -2.36 -2.19
CA ILE A 85 -2.56 -1.14 -1.43
C ILE A 85 -2.09 -1.50 -0.02
N SER A 86 -1.06 -0.80 0.46
CA SER A 86 -0.66 -0.81 1.86
C SER A 86 -0.77 0.61 2.43
N PHE A 87 -1.24 0.72 3.66
CA PHE A 87 -1.38 1.96 4.42
C PHE A 87 -0.37 1.97 5.57
N ARG A 88 0.33 3.07 5.73
CA ARG A 88 1.37 3.24 6.76
C ARG A 88 1.03 4.37 7.73
N ALA A 89 1.86 4.56 8.73
CA ALA A 89 1.70 5.63 9.72
C ALA A 89 1.40 6.99 9.08
N GLY A 90 0.38 7.67 9.61
CA GLY A 90 -0.12 8.94 9.10
C GLY A 90 -1.14 8.82 7.96
N GLU A 91 -1.53 7.62 7.55
CA GLU A 91 -2.50 7.40 6.48
C GLU A 91 -3.83 6.86 7.03
N MET A 92 -4.91 7.19 6.34
CA MET A 92 -6.23 6.60 6.56
C MET A 92 -6.49 5.52 5.51
N ALA A 93 -6.89 4.34 5.96
CA ALA A 93 -7.31 3.29 5.05
C ALA A 93 -8.76 3.49 4.61
N PHE A 94 -9.08 2.98 3.42
CA PHE A 94 -10.45 2.87 2.92
C PHE A 94 -11.20 4.20 2.68
N LEU A 95 -10.49 5.30 2.42
CA LEU A 95 -11.10 6.60 2.07
C LEU A 95 -12.02 6.54 0.83
N SER A 96 -11.88 5.53 -0.03
CA SER A 96 -12.76 5.29 -1.17
C SER A 96 -14.19 4.89 -0.77
N TYR A 97 -14.42 4.53 0.49
CA TYR A 97 -15.75 4.19 1.01
C TYR A 97 -16.54 5.41 1.53
N LEU A 98 -15.91 6.59 1.58
CA LEU A 98 -16.60 7.83 1.87
C LEU A 98 -17.68 8.11 0.81
N PHE A 99 -18.85 8.54 1.27
CA PHE A 99 -20.03 8.85 0.45
C PHE A 99 -20.57 7.67 -0.39
N ASN A 100 -20.05 6.46 -0.14
CA ASN A 100 -20.38 5.29 -0.91
C ASN A 100 -20.59 4.13 0.06
N GLN A 101 -21.79 3.65 0.24
CA GLN A 101 -22.12 2.62 1.23
C GLN A 101 -21.91 1.18 0.70
N LEU A 102 -21.02 0.98 -0.25
CA LEU A 102 -20.72 -0.34 -0.79
C LEU A 102 -19.99 -1.21 0.23
N PRO A 103 -20.17 -2.53 0.20
CA PRO A 103 -19.37 -3.46 1.00
C PRO A 103 -17.89 -3.40 0.62
N SER A 104 -17.00 -3.81 1.53
CA SER A 104 -15.58 -3.88 1.23
C SER A 104 -15.28 -4.84 0.08
N GLY A 105 -14.53 -4.39 -0.91
CA GLY A 105 -14.06 -5.21 -2.03
C GLY A 105 -12.80 -6.02 -1.70
N SER A 106 -12.22 -5.86 -0.50
CA SER A 106 -10.98 -6.51 -0.08
C SER A 106 -10.98 -6.72 1.43
N ASP A 107 -10.18 -7.67 1.89
CA ASP A 107 -9.82 -7.75 3.30
C ASP A 107 -8.90 -6.59 3.67
N LEU A 108 -8.97 -6.11 4.91
CA LEU A 108 -7.99 -5.22 5.50
C LEU A 108 -7.27 -5.95 6.62
N VAL A 109 -6.02 -6.28 6.40
CA VAL A 109 -5.20 -7.11 7.29
C VAL A 109 -4.06 -6.29 7.87
N VAL A 110 -3.72 -6.54 9.12
CA VAL A 110 -2.55 -5.96 9.77
C VAL A 110 -1.29 -6.62 9.23
N GLY A 111 -0.52 -5.92 8.42
CA GLY A 111 0.69 -6.44 7.77
C GLY A 111 1.94 -6.36 8.66
N GLU A 112 1.96 -5.45 9.62
CA GLU A 112 2.97 -5.27 10.68
C GLU A 112 2.25 -4.89 11.96
N PRO A 113 2.74 -5.22 13.19
CA PRO A 113 2.11 -4.81 14.45
C PRO A 113 1.76 -3.33 14.42
N SER A 114 0.49 -3.01 14.62
CA SER A 114 -0.05 -1.68 14.33
C SER A 114 -0.84 -1.10 15.49
N THR A 115 -0.76 0.22 15.63
CA THR A 115 -1.65 1.01 16.47
C THR A 115 -2.52 1.86 15.57
N ILE A 116 -3.83 1.80 15.76
CA ILE A 116 -4.80 2.55 14.95
C ILE A 116 -5.79 3.31 15.80
N GLN A 117 -6.44 4.31 15.20
CA GLN A 117 -7.62 4.97 15.71
C GLN A 117 -8.79 4.74 14.75
N TRP A 118 -9.96 4.45 15.29
CA TRP A 118 -11.18 4.30 14.50
C TRP A 118 -11.89 5.64 14.36
N LEU A 119 -12.20 6.01 13.13
CA LEU A 119 -12.89 7.24 12.77
C LEU A 119 -14.22 6.89 12.13
N PRO A 120 -15.37 7.23 12.76
CA PRO A 120 -16.67 6.97 12.17
C PRO A 120 -16.81 7.69 10.82
N LEU A 121 -17.30 6.96 9.82
CA LEU A 121 -17.50 7.47 8.45
C LEU A 121 -18.35 8.74 8.46
N LYS A 122 -19.46 8.72 9.20
CA LYS A 122 -20.41 9.84 9.33
C LYS A 122 -19.74 11.12 9.85
N ASP A 123 -18.81 10.98 10.81
CA ASP A 123 -18.11 12.15 11.37
C ASP A 123 -17.18 12.76 10.33
N ILE A 124 -16.47 11.91 9.55
CA ILE A 124 -15.59 12.36 8.47
C ILE A 124 -16.42 13.06 7.39
N GLU A 125 -17.52 12.43 6.96
CA GLU A 125 -18.44 12.99 5.96
C GLU A 125 -18.98 14.34 6.40
N ALA A 126 -19.41 14.47 7.66
CA ALA A 126 -19.87 15.75 8.21
C ALA A 126 -18.79 16.83 8.19
N CYS A 127 -17.55 16.49 8.56
CA CYS A 127 -16.42 17.43 8.46
C CYS A 127 -16.18 17.87 7.01
N LEU A 128 -16.21 16.95 6.07
CA LEU A 128 -15.98 17.24 4.65
C LEU A 128 -17.08 18.10 4.04
N LEU A 129 -18.34 17.88 4.41
CA LEU A 129 -19.48 18.67 3.92
C LEU A 129 -19.46 20.10 4.47
N ASN A 130 -18.88 20.31 5.66
CA ASN A 130 -18.78 21.61 6.30
C ASN A 130 -17.49 22.38 5.93
N ASP A 131 -16.50 21.72 5.29
CA ASP A 131 -15.23 22.33 4.90
C ASP A 131 -14.88 21.96 3.45
N GLN A 132 -15.14 22.91 2.53
CA GLN A 132 -14.82 22.75 1.11
C GLN A 132 -13.31 22.57 0.85
N GLY A 133 -12.46 23.14 1.68
CA GLY A 133 -11.01 22.99 1.59
C GLY A 133 -10.58 21.53 1.86
N LEU A 134 -11.13 20.91 2.91
CA LEU A 134 -10.94 19.50 3.22
C LEU A 134 -11.48 18.60 2.09
N LEU A 135 -12.67 18.90 1.59
CA LEU A 135 -13.27 18.15 0.48
C LEU A 135 -12.38 18.21 -0.77
N LEU A 136 -11.86 19.39 -1.13
CA LEU A 136 -10.94 19.56 -2.25
C LEU A 136 -9.63 18.80 -2.04
N MET A 137 -9.11 18.78 -0.81
CA MET A 137 -7.92 17.98 -0.49
C MET A 137 -8.17 16.48 -0.68
N LEU A 138 -9.34 15.97 -0.27
CA LEU A 138 -9.75 14.60 -0.51
C LEU A 138 -9.81 14.29 -2.02
N VAL A 139 -10.45 15.13 -2.81
CA VAL A 139 -10.57 14.96 -4.27
C VAL A 139 -9.18 14.90 -4.92
N ARG A 140 -8.27 15.79 -4.55
CA ARG A 140 -6.88 15.80 -5.05
C ARG A 140 -6.13 14.52 -4.66
N PHE A 141 -6.29 14.08 -3.42
CA PHE A 141 -5.71 12.82 -2.95
C PHE A 141 -6.25 11.62 -3.73
N LEU A 142 -7.58 11.50 -3.88
CA LEU A 142 -8.20 10.39 -4.62
C LEU A 142 -7.79 10.38 -6.09
N GLY A 143 -7.68 11.54 -6.73
CA GLY A 143 -7.15 11.65 -8.09
C GLY A 143 -5.70 11.18 -8.22
N GLN A 144 -4.85 11.49 -7.23
CA GLN A 144 -3.47 11.00 -7.19
C GLN A 144 -3.42 9.49 -6.90
N ARG A 145 -4.30 9.01 -5.99
CA ARG A 145 -4.42 7.57 -5.69
C ARG A 145 -4.83 6.77 -6.92
N LEU A 146 -5.75 7.29 -7.72
CA LEU A 146 -6.14 6.66 -8.98
C LEU A 146 -4.95 6.53 -9.95
N ARG A 147 -4.13 7.57 -10.10
CA ARG A 147 -2.91 7.50 -10.93
C ARG A 147 -1.91 6.45 -10.41
N GLU A 148 -1.73 6.36 -9.11
CA GLU A 148 -0.90 5.33 -8.48
C GLU A 148 -1.42 3.92 -8.79
N VAL A 149 -2.74 3.69 -8.65
CA VAL A 149 -3.39 2.42 -8.98
C VAL A 149 -3.17 2.05 -10.44
N GLN A 150 -3.42 2.97 -11.37
CA GLN A 150 -3.21 2.76 -12.80
C GLN A 150 -1.72 2.47 -13.13
N ALA A 151 -0.79 3.14 -12.45
CA ALA A 151 0.63 2.88 -12.63
C ALA A 151 0.99 1.45 -12.17
N ARG A 152 0.41 0.98 -11.05
CA ARG A 152 0.61 -0.37 -10.54
C ARG A 152 -0.01 -1.42 -11.46
N GLU A 153 -1.24 -1.23 -11.92
CA GLU A 153 -1.89 -2.14 -12.88
C GLU A 153 -1.06 -2.31 -14.14
N ARG A 154 -0.51 -1.22 -14.69
CA ARG A 154 0.44 -1.29 -15.81
C ARG A 154 1.67 -2.13 -15.47
N SER A 155 2.18 -2.05 -14.22
CA SER A 155 3.32 -2.87 -13.81
C SER A 155 2.99 -4.35 -13.70
N TRP A 156 1.77 -4.69 -13.27
CA TRP A 156 1.30 -6.08 -13.21
C TRP A 156 1.00 -6.67 -14.59
N ALA A 157 0.53 -5.82 -15.52
CA ALA A 157 0.32 -6.21 -16.92
C ALA A 157 1.63 -6.36 -17.71
N ALA A 158 2.78 -5.92 -17.17
CA ALA A 158 4.07 -6.04 -17.83
C ALA A 158 4.42 -7.52 -18.10
N ARG A 159 4.92 -7.79 -19.30
CA ARG A 159 5.41 -9.12 -19.68
C ARG A 159 6.72 -9.41 -18.93
N GLY A 160 6.79 -10.58 -18.32
CA GLY A 160 7.99 -11.07 -17.62
C GLY A 160 7.93 -10.85 -16.09
N VAL A 161 8.20 -11.93 -15.36
CA VAL A 161 8.23 -11.98 -13.90
C VAL A 161 9.25 -10.98 -13.34
N GLN A 162 10.41 -10.89 -13.96
CA GLN A 162 11.50 -10.01 -13.54
C GLN A 162 11.11 -8.52 -13.52
N THR A 163 10.43 -8.04 -14.58
CA THR A 163 9.97 -6.66 -14.65
C THR A 163 8.96 -6.35 -13.54
N ARG A 164 8.01 -7.27 -13.28
CA ARG A 164 7.04 -7.14 -12.21
C ARG A 164 7.69 -7.17 -10.84
N LEU A 165 8.69 -8.05 -10.65
CA LEU A 165 9.46 -8.15 -9.42
C LEU A 165 10.22 -6.84 -9.12
N CYS A 166 10.95 -6.30 -10.10
CA CYS A 166 11.66 -5.03 -9.95
C CYS A 166 10.71 -3.88 -9.60
N ALA A 167 9.56 -3.76 -10.28
CA ALA A 167 8.58 -2.73 -10.00
C ALA A 167 7.95 -2.89 -8.59
N GLY A 168 7.65 -4.12 -8.16
CA GLY A 168 7.12 -4.41 -6.83
C GLY A 168 8.12 -4.07 -5.72
N LEU A 169 9.35 -4.51 -5.86
CA LEU A 169 10.43 -4.22 -4.90
C LEU A 169 10.74 -2.72 -4.82
N SER A 170 10.75 -2.01 -5.96
CA SER A 170 10.92 -0.55 -5.97
C SER A 170 9.82 0.16 -5.19
N ARG A 171 8.56 -0.29 -5.31
CA ARG A 171 7.45 0.25 -4.50
C ARG A 171 7.60 -0.06 -3.02
N MET A 172 7.97 -1.29 -2.66
CA MET A 172 8.18 -1.68 -1.26
C MET A 172 9.31 -0.87 -0.62
N ALA A 173 10.37 -0.57 -1.39
CA ALA A 173 11.52 0.20 -0.95
C ALA A 173 11.29 1.71 -0.88
N ALA A 174 10.29 2.25 -1.60
CA ALA A 174 10.10 3.68 -1.79
C ALA A 174 9.92 4.46 -0.48
N ASP A 175 9.31 3.85 0.55
CA ASP A 175 9.03 4.47 1.84
C ASP A 175 9.96 4.05 2.96
N LEU A 176 10.90 3.16 2.68
CA LEU A 176 11.79 2.68 3.71
C LEU A 176 12.92 3.69 3.95
N PRO A 177 13.40 3.80 5.20
CA PRO A 177 14.56 4.62 5.49
C PRO A 177 15.74 4.13 4.66
N LYS A 178 16.42 5.07 4.02
CA LYS A 178 17.64 4.77 3.26
C LYS A 178 18.83 4.71 4.20
N ARG A 179 19.71 3.74 3.99
CA ARG A 179 21.01 3.66 4.63
C ARG A 179 21.95 4.78 4.11
N SER A 180 23.07 4.96 4.76
CA SER A 180 24.10 5.92 4.34
C SER A 180 24.61 5.73 2.90
N ASP A 181 24.47 4.50 2.37
CA ASP A 181 24.82 4.15 0.97
C ASP A 181 23.65 4.39 -0.02
N GLY A 182 22.56 5.04 0.44
CA GLY A 182 21.38 5.33 -0.38
C GLY A 182 20.45 4.13 -0.61
N ARG A 183 20.74 2.96 -0.03
CA ARG A 183 19.93 1.73 -0.22
C ARG A 183 18.84 1.60 0.84
N ALA A 184 17.71 1.03 0.45
CA ALA A 184 16.66 0.57 1.36
C ALA A 184 16.72 -0.95 1.50
N VAL A 185 16.42 -1.46 2.70
CA VAL A 185 16.32 -2.91 2.95
C VAL A 185 14.86 -3.27 3.05
N VAL A 186 14.37 -4.10 2.12
CA VAL A 186 13.04 -4.67 2.15
C VAL A 186 13.11 -5.98 2.92
N VAL A 187 12.44 -6.05 4.07
CA VAL A 187 12.26 -7.29 4.84
C VAL A 187 10.85 -7.80 4.54
N ALA A 188 10.76 -8.91 3.82
CA ALA A 188 9.48 -9.51 3.43
C ALA A 188 9.66 -10.98 3.06
N THR A 189 8.63 -11.79 3.32
CA THR A 189 8.59 -13.18 2.85
C THR A 189 8.39 -13.26 1.34
N HIS A 190 8.69 -14.41 0.72
CA HIS A 190 8.42 -14.65 -0.70
C HIS A 190 6.94 -14.46 -1.04
N GLU A 191 6.03 -14.87 -0.15
CA GLU A 191 4.59 -14.67 -0.33
C GLU A 191 4.20 -13.19 -0.32
N GLN A 192 4.75 -12.40 0.59
CA GLN A 192 4.52 -10.96 0.64
C GLN A 192 5.04 -10.24 -0.61
N ILE A 193 6.22 -10.63 -1.09
CA ILE A 193 6.77 -10.10 -2.34
C ILE A 193 5.89 -10.51 -3.52
N ALA A 194 5.50 -11.79 -3.60
CA ALA A 194 4.63 -12.32 -4.64
C ALA A 194 3.30 -11.57 -4.71
N ALA A 195 2.62 -11.44 -3.57
CA ALA A 195 1.36 -10.72 -3.45
C ALA A 195 1.48 -9.24 -3.87
N SER A 196 2.60 -8.60 -3.52
CA SER A 196 2.88 -7.22 -3.92
C SER A 196 3.17 -7.05 -5.41
N CYS A 197 3.72 -8.08 -6.07
CA CYS A 197 4.11 -8.06 -7.48
C CYS A 197 3.05 -8.65 -8.43
N GLY A 198 1.98 -9.25 -7.89
CA GLY A 198 0.96 -9.96 -8.67
C GLY A 198 1.52 -11.20 -9.38
N ILE A 199 2.40 -11.95 -8.72
CA ILE A 199 3.02 -13.18 -9.23
C ILE A 199 2.82 -14.32 -8.23
N GLU A 200 2.97 -15.56 -8.68
CA GLU A 200 2.94 -16.73 -7.81
C GLU A 200 4.23 -16.85 -6.98
N PRO A 201 4.17 -17.27 -5.69
CA PRO A 201 5.34 -17.35 -4.81
C PRO A 201 6.48 -18.22 -5.37
N ASN A 202 6.18 -19.35 -6.01
CA ASN A 202 7.16 -20.25 -6.62
C ASN A 202 7.95 -19.60 -7.77
N ARG A 203 7.41 -18.58 -8.43
CA ARG A 203 8.09 -17.85 -9.51
C ARG A 203 9.09 -16.81 -9.00
N ILE A 204 9.07 -16.46 -7.73
CA ILE A 204 10.06 -15.53 -7.15
C ILE A 204 11.45 -16.15 -7.16
N VAL A 205 11.58 -17.41 -6.74
CA VAL A 205 12.87 -18.12 -6.70
C VAL A 205 13.52 -18.13 -8.08
N LEU A 206 12.75 -18.44 -9.12
CA LEU A 206 13.22 -18.42 -10.52
C LEU A 206 13.58 -17.01 -11.00
N GLY A 207 12.78 -16.01 -10.63
CA GLY A 207 13.02 -14.60 -10.97
C GLY A 207 14.25 -14.03 -10.29
N CYS A 208 14.51 -14.39 -9.02
CA CYS A 208 15.69 -13.94 -8.27
C CYS A 208 16.99 -14.54 -8.80
N SER A 209 16.98 -15.82 -9.19
CA SER A 209 18.15 -16.50 -9.77
C SER A 209 18.59 -15.84 -11.09
N SER A 210 17.66 -15.38 -11.92
CA SER A 210 17.97 -14.67 -13.16
C SER A 210 18.27 -13.19 -12.95
N ALA A 211 17.68 -12.53 -11.94
CA ALA A 211 17.97 -11.14 -11.57
C ALA A 211 19.35 -10.96 -10.94
N ALA A 212 19.86 -12.00 -10.25
CA ALA A 212 21.23 -11.99 -9.71
C ALA A 212 22.30 -11.86 -10.81
N ALA A 213 21.97 -12.14 -12.05
CA ALA A 213 22.84 -11.94 -13.20
C ALA A 213 22.85 -10.49 -13.74
N LEU A 214 21.88 -9.63 -13.34
CA LEU A 214 21.60 -8.36 -14.03
C LEU A 214 21.98 -7.07 -13.27
N SER A 215 22.25 -7.11 -11.97
CA SER A 215 22.82 -5.93 -11.33
C SER A 215 23.55 -6.26 -10.03
N SER A 216 24.80 -5.81 -9.95
CA SER A 216 25.60 -5.79 -8.72
C SER A 216 24.96 -4.99 -7.57
N HIS A 217 23.94 -4.19 -7.84
CA HIS A 217 23.21 -3.39 -6.88
C HIS A 217 22.11 -4.15 -6.11
N LEU A 218 21.50 -5.16 -6.70
CA LEU A 218 20.46 -5.99 -6.06
C LEU A 218 21.04 -7.18 -5.26
N ARG A 219 22.25 -7.63 -5.59
CA ARG A 219 22.85 -8.84 -5.02
C ARG A 219 23.04 -8.87 -3.49
N ARG A 220 23.14 -7.71 -2.83
CA ARG A 220 23.41 -7.66 -1.37
C ARG A 220 22.17 -7.53 -0.49
N SER A 221 21.01 -7.27 -1.08
CA SER A 221 19.75 -7.11 -0.32
C SER A 221 18.95 -8.41 -0.13
N PHE A 222 19.29 -9.46 -0.87
CA PHE A 222 18.50 -10.70 -0.91
C PHE A 222 19.01 -11.84 -0.01
N MET A 223 20.15 -11.68 0.68
CA MET A 223 20.80 -12.78 1.42
C MET A 223 20.52 -12.79 2.93
N ARG A 224 19.36 -12.35 3.39
CA ARG A 224 18.86 -12.61 4.75
C ARG A 224 17.35 -12.76 4.74
N ALA A 225 16.89 -13.94 4.35
CA ALA A 225 15.57 -14.44 4.68
C ALA A 225 15.79 -15.94 4.98
N GLU A 226 16.14 -16.24 6.21
CA GLU A 226 15.93 -17.53 6.86
C GLU A 226 14.67 -17.44 7.71
#